data_ce22c7c1c9f54a74efccac627ee162f2
#
_entry.id   ce22c7c1c9f54a74efccac627ee162f2
#
_cell.length_a   1.000
_cell.length_b   1.000
_cell.length_c   1.000
_cell.angle_alpha   90.00
_cell.angle_beta   90.00
_cell.angle_gamma   90.00
#
_symmetry.space_group_name_H-M   'P 1'
#
loop_
_entity.id
_entity.type
_entity.pdbx_description
1 polymer ?
#
loop_
_entity_poly.entity_id
_entity_poly.type
_entity_poly.pdbx_seq_one_letter_code
_entity_poly.pdbx_strand_id
1 'polypeptide(L)'
;VEALVRNVSRGFGDVALFGIAQVVQPTPQTRAIGLIPTDRRPTDAEIALLDAALPKQPVHISVVLAGLREPRGPWGPGRPVAAADAFEAVRVIARAARVDVELRPAHYLPWHPGRCAEVVLDGRVVGHAGQLHPGALERSGLPAGTCAVELDIDALGAGAGLPSPRVSPFPAVFQMRLCM
;
A
#
# COMPACT_ATOMS: atom_id res chain seq x y z
N VAL A 1 -6.31 -7.80 6.48
CA VAL A 1 -6.72 -8.09 7.88
C VAL A 1 -6.71 -9.59 8.12
N GLU A 2 -7.56 -10.38 7.43
CA GLU A 2 -7.70 -11.83 7.65
C GLU A 2 -6.38 -12.62 7.58
N ALA A 3 -5.52 -12.29 6.60
CA ALA A 3 -4.22 -12.94 6.48
C ALA A 3 -3.34 -12.72 7.72
N LEU A 4 -3.36 -11.52 8.32
CA LEU A 4 -2.64 -11.25 9.56
C LEU A 4 -3.22 -12.04 10.73
N VAL A 5 -4.54 -12.00 10.93
CA VAL A 5 -5.22 -12.77 11.99
C VAL A 5 -4.87 -14.26 11.87
N ARG A 6 -4.90 -14.80 10.65
CA ARG A 6 -4.55 -16.21 10.39
C ARG A 6 -3.10 -16.54 10.73
N ASN A 7 -2.15 -15.65 10.43
CA ASN A 7 -0.74 -15.86 10.80
C ASN A 7 -0.57 -15.83 12.32
N VAL A 8 -1.14 -14.82 12.98
CA VAL A 8 -1.06 -14.68 14.44
C VAL A 8 -1.69 -15.89 15.16
N SER A 9 -2.84 -16.38 14.69
CA SER A 9 -3.50 -17.57 15.26
C SER A 9 -2.68 -18.86 15.10
N ARG A 10 -1.72 -18.88 14.18
CA ARG A 10 -0.77 -19.99 13.96
C ARG A 10 0.56 -19.79 14.69
N GLY A 11 0.67 -18.78 15.55
CA GLY A 11 1.87 -18.51 16.34
C GLY A 11 2.89 -17.58 15.69
N PHE A 12 2.62 -17.05 14.49
CA PHE A 12 3.49 -16.07 13.83
C PHE A 12 3.11 -14.66 14.30
N GLY A 13 3.76 -14.19 15.38
CA GLY A 13 3.47 -12.86 15.96
C GLY A 13 4.12 -11.70 15.22
N ASP A 14 5.28 -11.94 14.60
CA ASP A 14 6.07 -10.94 13.89
C ASP A 14 5.78 -11.04 12.39
N VAL A 15 4.93 -10.15 11.88
CA VAL A 15 4.35 -10.28 10.55
C VAL A 15 4.48 -8.98 9.77
N ALA A 16 4.95 -9.07 8.54
CA ALA A 16 4.93 -7.99 7.56
C ALA A 16 4.31 -8.54 6.27
N LEU A 17 3.14 -8.06 5.91
CA LEU A 17 2.41 -8.48 4.72
C LEU A 17 2.05 -7.28 3.86
N PHE A 18 2.01 -7.49 2.56
CA PHE A 18 1.41 -6.54 1.63
C PHE A 18 0.46 -7.26 0.67
N GLY A 19 -0.44 -6.51 0.09
CA GLY A 19 -1.33 -6.99 -0.95
C GLY A 19 -1.69 -5.87 -1.91
N ILE A 20 -1.93 -6.23 -3.15
CA ILE A 20 -2.41 -5.32 -4.19
C ILE A 20 -3.75 -5.87 -4.65
N ALA A 21 -4.77 -5.02 -4.62
CA ALA A 21 -6.11 -5.42 -5.02
C ALA A 21 -6.90 -4.22 -5.54
N GLN A 22 -7.84 -4.52 -6.41
CA GLN A 22 -8.84 -3.56 -6.83
C GLN A 22 -9.87 -3.37 -5.71
N VAL A 23 -10.17 -2.12 -5.37
CA VAL A 23 -11.18 -1.76 -4.37
C VAL A 23 -12.39 -1.15 -5.06
N VAL A 24 -13.57 -1.42 -4.53
CA VAL A 24 -14.82 -0.87 -5.06
C VAL A 24 -15.25 0.32 -4.21
N GLN A 25 -15.26 1.51 -4.80
CA GLN A 25 -15.64 2.76 -4.15
C GLN A 25 -16.95 3.27 -4.74
N PRO A 26 -18.10 3.04 -4.07
CA PRO A 26 -19.37 3.58 -4.52
C PRO A 26 -19.32 5.11 -4.60
N THR A 27 -19.87 5.66 -5.68
CA THR A 27 -20.02 7.10 -5.89
C THR A 27 -21.52 7.45 -5.88
N PRO A 28 -21.89 8.73 -5.76
CA PRO A 28 -23.29 9.15 -5.87
C PRO A 28 -23.95 8.74 -7.20
N GLN A 29 -23.16 8.50 -8.24
CA GLN A 29 -23.61 8.05 -9.55
C GLN A 29 -23.77 6.52 -9.64
N THR A 30 -23.15 5.78 -8.71
CA THR A 30 -23.27 4.32 -8.64
C THR A 30 -24.72 3.94 -8.35
N ARG A 31 -25.36 3.27 -9.28
CA ARG A 31 -26.77 2.88 -9.16
C ARG A 31 -27.04 1.57 -9.88
N ALA A 32 -28.09 0.89 -9.45
CA ALA A 32 -28.63 -0.21 -10.21
C ALA A 32 -29.21 0.27 -11.55
N ILE A 33 -28.94 -0.45 -12.61
CA ILE A 33 -29.48 -0.18 -13.94
C ILE A 33 -30.51 -1.27 -14.26
N GLY A 34 -31.53 -0.90 -15.05
CA GLY A 34 -32.48 -1.90 -15.59
C GLY A 34 -31.78 -2.95 -16.47
N LEU A 35 -32.44 -4.08 -16.62
CA LEU A 35 -31.94 -5.15 -17.50
C LEU A 35 -31.82 -4.63 -18.94
N ILE A 36 -30.63 -4.79 -19.50
CA ILE A 36 -30.41 -4.54 -20.93
C ILE A 36 -30.71 -5.85 -21.67
N PRO A 37 -31.42 -5.81 -22.80
CA PRO A 37 -31.70 -7.01 -23.59
C PRO A 37 -30.40 -7.74 -23.97
N THR A 38 -30.42 -9.06 -23.82
CA THR A 38 -29.26 -9.92 -24.14
C THR A 38 -29.38 -10.62 -25.49
N ASP A 39 -30.48 -10.41 -26.20
CA ASP A 39 -30.77 -10.96 -27.50
C ASP A 39 -30.13 -10.21 -28.68
N ARG A 40 -29.52 -9.07 -28.38
CA ARG A 40 -28.79 -8.22 -29.32
C ARG A 40 -27.55 -7.59 -28.65
N ARG A 41 -26.64 -7.08 -29.48
CA ARG A 41 -25.54 -6.24 -28.98
C ARG A 41 -26.12 -4.96 -28.35
N PRO A 42 -25.66 -4.57 -27.16
CA PRO A 42 -26.00 -3.28 -26.59
C PRO A 42 -25.62 -2.12 -27.51
N THR A 43 -26.42 -1.08 -27.52
CA THR A 43 -26.10 0.16 -28.23
C THR A 43 -24.99 0.92 -27.47
N ASP A 44 -24.29 1.83 -28.14
CA ASP A 44 -23.26 2.64 -27.51
C ASP A 44 -23.82 3.50 -26.36
N ALA A 45 -25.07 3.95 -26.46
CA ALA A 45 -25.75 4.67 -25.39
C ALA A 45 -26.02 3.77 -24.16
N GLU A 46 -26.38 2.52 -24.36
CA GLU A 46 -26.57 1.54 -23.27
C GLU A 46 -25.22 1.19 -22.63
N ILE A 47 -24.16 1.05 -23.41
CA ILE A 47 -22.79 0.84 -22.89
C ILE A 47 -22.36 2.04 -22.03
N ALA A 48 -22.51 3.27 -22.53
CA ALA A 48 -22.19 4.47 -21.79
C ALA A 48 -23.00 4.59 -20.48
N LEU A 49 -24.27 4.17 -20.48
CA LEU A 49 -25.11 4.12 -19.29
C LEU A 49 -24.58 3.09 -18.27
N LEU A 50 -24.15 1.91 -18.73
CA LEU A 50 -23.55 0.89 -17.89
C LEU A 50 -22.27 1.42 -17.24
N ASP A 51 -21.35 1.97 -18.04
CA ASP A 51 -20.07 2.50 -17.57
C ASP A 51 -20.25 3.63 -16.54
N ALA A 52 -21.20 4.54 -16.79
CA ALA A 52 -21.50 5.65 -15.89
C ALA A 52 -22.10 5.22 -14.54
N ALA A 53 -22.72 4.03 -14.49
CA ALA A 53 -23.31 3.50 -13.28
C ALA A 53 -22.35 2.64 -12.45
N LEU A 54 -21.19 2.28 -12.98
CA LEU A 54 -20.18 1.52 -12.26
C LEU A 54 -19.56 2.34 -11.13
N PRO A 55 -19.25 1.71 -9.99
CA PRO A 55 -18.44 2.33 -8.96
C PRO A 55 -17.02 2.55 -9.47
N LYS A 56 -16.30 3.49 -8.86
CA LYS A 56 -14.85 3.57 -9.09
C LYS A 56 -14.16 2.32 -8.55
N GLN A 57 -13.18 1.82 -9.30
CA GLN A 57 -12.47 0.58 -8.97
C GLN A 57 -10.95 0.79 -9.04
N PRO A 58 -10.38 1.73 -8.25
CA PRO A 58 -8.94 1.94 -8.23
C PRO A 58 -8.20 0.74 -7.65
N VAL A 59 -6.95 0.59 -8.06
CA VAL A 59 -6.05 -0.43 -7.49
C VAL A 59 -5.34 0.15 -6.28
N HIS A 60 -5.50 -0.51 -5.14
CA HIS A 60 -4.81 -0.13 -3.91
C HIS A 60 -3.71 -1.12 -3.55
N ILE A 61 -2.63 -0.60 -2.97
CA ILE A 61 -1.65 -1.38 -2.23
C ILE A 61 -1.88 -1.18 -0.74
N SER A 62 -1.95 -2.28 -0.01
CA SER A 62 -2.05 -2.27 1.45
C SER A 62 -0.86 -2.98 2.05
N VAL A 63 -0.31 -2.43 3.13
CA VAL A 63 0.74 -3.06 3.94
C VAL A 63 0.24 -3.16 5.37
N VAL A 64 0.54 -4.26 6.03
CA VAL A 64 0.24 -4.44 7.46
C VAL A 64 1.47 -5.01 8.16
N LEU A 65 1.81 -4.40 9.31
CA LEU A 65 2.98 -4.72 10.11
C LEU A 65 2.52 -4.97 11.56
N ALA A 66 2.97 -6.07 12.16
CA ALA A 66 2.64 -6.41 13.55
C ALA A 66 3.82 -7.12 14.22
N GLY A 67 3.86 -7.07 15.57
CA GLY A 67 4.87 -7.73 16.37
C GLY A 67 6.20 -6.99 16.41
N LEU A 68 7.31 -7.69 16.29
CA LEU A 68 8.65 -7.13 16.29
C LEU A 68 9.10 -6.77 14.87
N ARG A 69 9.56 -5.54 14.69
CA ARG A 69 10.24 -5.10 13.48
C ARG A 69 11.66 -5.64 13.41
N GLU A 70 12.33 -5.66 14.55
CA GLU A 70 13.64 -6.24 14.73
C GLU A 70 13.53 -7.41 15.71
N PRO A 71 13.94 -8.61 15.33
CA PRO A 71 13.82 -9.77 16.20
C PRO A 71 14.74 -9.64 17.42
N ARG A 72 14.40 -10.34 18.49
CA ARG A 72 15.29 -10.50 19.64
C ARG A 72 16.52 -11.29 19.24
N GLY A 73 17.66 -10.89 19.76
CA GLY A 73 18.92 -11.54 19.43
C GLY A 73 20.09 -11.10 20.33
N PRO A 74 21.33 -11.49 19.95
CA PRO A 74 22.53 -11.11 20.70
C PRO A 74 22.72 -9.59 20.84
N TRP A 75 22.10 -8.83 19.93
CA TRP A 75 22.23 -7.37 19.88
C TRP A 75 21.20 -6.63 20.71
N GLY A 76 20.25 -7.33 21.34
CA GLY A 76 19.25 -6.71 22.19
C GLY A 76 17.87 -7.37 22.19
N PRO A 77 16.93 -6.74 22.92
CA PRO A 77 15.58 -7.30 23.14
C PRO A 77 14.67 -7.27 21.91
N GLY A 78 15.17 -6.73 20.80
CA GLY A 78 14.35 -6.47 19.61
C GLY A 78 13.61 -5.14 19.71
N ARG A 79 12.94 -4.75 18.62
CA ARG A 79 12.18 -3.51 18.54
C ARG A 79 10.77 -3.79 17.99
N PRO A 80 9.72 -3.37 18.69
CA PRO A 80 8.35 -3.50 18.17
C PRO A 80 8.14 -2.62 16.93
N VAL A 81 7.16 -3.01 16.12
CA VAL A 81 6.66 -2.20 15.01
C VAL A 81 6.11 -0.89 15.55
N ALA A 82 6.36 0.20 14.83
CA ALA A 82 5.90 1.55 15.14
C ALA A 82 5.38 2.27 13.89
N ALA A 83 4.68 3.39 14.06
CA ALA A 83 4.17 4.19 12.94
C ALA A 83 5.28 4.58 11.93
N ALA A 84 6.51 4.80 12.41
CA ALA A 84 7.68 5.08 11.57
C ALA A 84 7.96 3.97 10.54
N ASP A 85 7.68 2.70 10.88
CA ASP A 85 7.86 1.58 9.97
C ASP A 85 6.81 1.58 8.85
N ALA A 86 5.59 2.02 9.15
CA ALA A 86 4.56 2.24 8.13
C ALA A 86 4.96 3.39 7.20
N PHE A 87 5.50 4.48 7.74
CA PHE A 87 5.99 5.60 6.93
C PHE A 87 7.17 5.19 6.03
N GLU A 88 8.07 4.34 6.52
CA GLU A 88 9.14 3.81 5.68
C GLU A 88 8.60 2.88 4.58
N ALA A 89 7.57 2.10 4.85
CA ALA A 89 6.91 1.30 3.82
C ALA A 89 6.34 2.19 2.69
N VAL A 90 5.74 3.34 3.03
CA VAL A 90 5.32 4.35 2.04
C VAL A 90 6.49 4.82 1.19
N ARG A 91 7.63 5.15 1.83
CA ARG A 91 8.83 5.61 1.09
C ARG A 91 9.39 4.53 0.17
N VAL A 92 9.34 3.26 0.58
CA VAL A 92 9.73 2.12 -0.27
C VAL A 92 8.84 2.05 -1.51
N ILE A 93 7.52 2.17 -1.34
CA ILE A 93 6.57 2.14 -2.45
C ILE A 93 6.78 3.35 -3.38
N ALA A 94 6.92 4.55 -2.82
CA ALA A 94 7.16 5.77 -3.58
C ALA A 94 8.46 5.69 -4.40
N ARG A 95 9.55 5.19 -3.80
CA ARG A 95 10.81 4.94 -4.53
C ARG A 95 10.63 3.94 -5.67
N ALA A 96 9.86 2.87 -5.45
CA ALA A 96 9.58 1.89 -6.50
C ALA A 96 8.76 2.49 -7.65
N ALA A 97 7.78 3.35 -7.32
CA ALA A 97 6.99 4.11 -8.29
C ALA A 97 7.77 5.31 -8.88
N ARG A 98 8.92 5.69 -8.30
CA ARG A 98 9.75 6.86 -8.68
C ARG A 98 8.99 8.18 -8.58
N VAL A 99 8.25 8.33 -7.53
CA VAL A 99 7.54 9.56 -7.18
C VAL A 99 8.00 10.04 -5.82
N ASP A 100 7.96 11.35 -5.62
CA ASP A 100 8.23 11.98 -4.34
C ASP A 100 6.92 12.28 -3.64
N VAL A 101 6.74 11.70 -2.46
CA VAL A 101 5.54 11.89 -1.65
C VAL A 101 5.87 12.64 -0.36
N GLU A 102 4.95 13.47 0.06
CA GLU A 102 4.99 14.15 1.34
C GLU A 102 4.12 13.40 2.36
N LEU A 103 4.61 13.27 3.59
CA LEU A 103 3.84 12.73 4.70
C LEU A 103 3.40 13.90 5.60
N ARG A 104 2.09 14.09 5.74
CA ARG A 104 1.50 15.12 6.59
C ARG A 104 0.74 14.50 7.74
N PRO A 105 0.87 15.03 8.99
CA PRO A 105 0.07 14.55 10.10
C PRO A 105 -1.43 14.61 9.75
N ALA A 106 -2.16 13.55 10.06
CA ALA A 106 -3.58 13.46 9.75
C ALA A 106 -4.39 12.78 10.85
N HIS A 107 -5.70 13.04 10.85
CA HIS A 107 -6.68 12.33 11.66
C HIS A 107 -7.66 11.65 10.72
N TYR A 108 -7.47 10.37 10.50
CA TYR A 108 -8.27 9.58 9.57
C TYR A 108 -8.52 8.18 10.14
N LEU A 109 -9.78 7.78 10.25
CA LEU A 109 -10.11 6.41 10.68
C LEU A 109 -9.76 5.42 9.56
N PRO A 110 -9.25 4.23 9.87
CA PRO A 110 -9.14 3.61 11.20
C PRO A 110 -7.79 3.81 11.90
N TRP A 111 -6.98 4.79 11.52
CA TRP A 111 -5.67 5.06 12.13
C TRP A 111 -5.79 5.80 13.47
N HIS A 112 -4.75 5.65 14.28
CA HIS A 112 -4.65 6.30 15.59
C HIS A 112 -4.44 7.81 15.44
N PRO A 113 -5.24 8.66 16.08
CA PRO A 113 -4.98 10.10 16.10
C PRO A 113 -3.59 10.40 16.70
N GLY A 114 -2.79 11.21 16.03
CA GLY A 114 -1.42 11.52 16.39
C GLY A 114 -0.35 10.48 15.99
N ARG A 115 -0.74 9.35 15.38
CA ARG A 115 0.19 8.37 14.79
C ARG A 115 -0.24 7.95 13.38
N CYS A 116 -0.85 8.87 12.68
CA CYS A 116 -1.32 8.75 11.32
C CYS A 116 -0.75 9.88 10.47
N ALA A 117 -0.40 9.56 9.25
CA ALA A 117 -0.08 10.53 8.22
C ALA A 117 -0.91 10.26 6.97
N GLU A 118 -1.35 11.31 6.32
CA GLU A 118 -1.77 11.27 4.93
C GLU A 118 -0.54 11.28 4.03
N VAL A 119 -0.63 10.57 2.93
CA VAL A 119 0.39 10.53 1.88
C VAL A 119 -0.06 11.43 0.75
N VAL A 120 0.74 12.45 0.45
CA VAL A 120 0.39 13.49 -0.52
C VAL A 120 1.37 13.45 -1.69
N LEU A 121 0.83 13.42 -2.89
CA LEU A 121 1.56 13.55 -4.15
C LEU A 121 0.97 14.74 -4.93
N ASP A 122 1.82 15.71 -5.26
CA ASP A 122 1.43 16.93 -6.02
C ASP A 122 0.20 17.64 -5.42
N GLY A 123 0.14 17.72 -4.09
CA GLY A 123 -0.96 18.35 -3.36
C GLY A 123 -2.23 17.50 -3.20
N ARG A 124 -2.27 16.30 -3.77
CA ARG A 124 -3.41 15.36 -3.69
C ARG A 124 -3.10 14.25 -2.70
N VAL A 125 -4.05 13.94 -1.82
CA VAL A 125 -3.96 12.78 -0.92
C VAL A 125 -4.15 11.50 -1.74
N VAL A 126 -3.15 10.61 -1.68
CA VAL A 126 -3.14 9.32 -2.38
C VAL A 126 -3.24 8.13 -1.41
N GLY A 127 -3.29 8.38 -0.12
CA GLY A 127 -3.49 7.35 0.88
C GLY A 127 -3.11 7.78 2.29
N HIS A 128 -3.05 6.80 3.19
CA HIS A 128 -2.76 6.99 4.61
C HIS A 128 -1.83 5.90 5.13
N ALA A 129 -1.06 6.25 6.15
CA ALA A 129 -0.17 5.32 6.83
C ALA A 129 -0.06 5.64 8.32
N GLY A 130 0.22 4.63 9.14
CA GLY A 130 0.44 4.81 10.56
C GLY A 130 0.02 3.62 11.40
N GLN A 131 -0.11 3.84 12.69
CA GLN A 131 -0.62 2.85 13.64
C GLN A 131 -2.14 2.82 13.58
N LEU A 132 -2.73 1.64 13.64
CA LEU A 132 -4.19 1.49 13.70
C LEU A 132 -4.73 1.87 15.09
N HIS A 133 -5.94 2.41 15.12
CA HIS A 133 -6.64 2.79 16.34
C HIS A 133 -6.96 1.55 17.20
N PRO A 134 -6.77 1.57 18.53
CA PRO A 134 -7.03 0.42 19.41
C PRO A 134 -8.41 -0.20 19.21
N GLY A 135 -9.46 0.60 19.10
CA GLY A 135 -10.81 0.10 18.85
C GLY A 135 -11.00 -0.55 17.47
N ALA A 136 -10.18 -0.21 16.46
CA ALA A 136 -10.18 -0.92 15.19
C ALA A 136 -9.45 -2.26 15.30
N LEU A 137 -8.35 -2.30 16.05
CA LEU A 137 -7.60 -3.54 16.32
C LEU A 137 -8.46 -4.55 17.06
N GLU A 138 -9.15 -4.12 18.11
CA GLU A 138 -10.03 -4.96 18.91
C GLU A 138 -11.16 -5.58 18.07
N ARG A 139 -11.89 -4.75 17.30
CA ARG A 139 -12.96 -5.25 16.42
C ARG A 139 -12.50 -6.21 15.34
N SER A 140 -11.24 -6.09 14.92
CA SER A 140 -10.66 -6.92 13.85
C SER A 140 -9.83 -8.09 14.36
N GLY A 141 -9.69 -8.25 15.69
CA GLY A 141 -8.86 -9.30 16.29
C GLY A 141 -7.37 -9.16 15.97
N LEU A 142 -6.90 -7.93 15.76
CA LEU A 142 -5.50 -7.64 15.41
C LEU A 142 -4.67 -7.38 16.67
N PRO A 143 -3.36 -7.73 16.66
CA PRO A 143 -2.46 -7.44 17.77
C PRO A 143 -2.35 -5.94 18.06
N ALA A 144 -2.15 -5.60 19.32
CA ALA A 144 -1.86 -4.22 19.71
C ALA A 144 -0.61 -3.70 19.00
N GLY A 145 -0.63 -2.42 18.64
CA GLY A 145 0.50 -1.79 17.95
C GLY A 145 0.59 -2.08 16.45
N THR A 146 -0.34 -2.83 15.88
CA THR A 146 -0.38 -3.07 14.44
C THR A 146 -0.40 -1.75 13.67
N CYS A 147 0.49 -1.65 12.68
CA CYS A 147 0.58 -0.52 11.75
C CYS A 147 0.10 -0.92 10.37
N ALA A 148 -0.43 0.04 9.62
CA ALA A 148 -0.94 -0.19 8.27
C ALA A 148 -0.58 0.95 7.33
N VAL A 149 -0.56 0.62 6.05
CA VAL A 149 -0.48 1.56 4.92
C VAL A 149 -1.59 1.19 3.95
N GLU A 150 -2.21 2.19 3.36
CA GLU A 150 -3.11 2.02 2.22
C GLU A 150 -2.89 3.16 1.23
N LEU A 151 -2.53 2.83 -0.01
CA LEU A 151 -2.28 3.80 -1.08
C LEU A 151 -3.07 3.39 -2.34
N ASP A 152 -3.64 4.38 -2.98
CA ASP A 152 -4.21 4.29 -4.33
C ASP A 152 -3.06 4.31 -5.35
N ILE A 153 -2.78 3.17 -5.99
CA ILE A 153 -1.69 3.03 -6.96
C ILE A 153 -2.00 3.80 -8.24
N ASP A 154 -3.27 3.85 -8.65
CA ASP A 154 -3.66 4.56 -9.86
C ASP A 154 -3.46 6.07 -9.68
N ALA A 155 -3.76 6.58 -8.47
CA ALA A 155 -3.51 7.97 -8.11
C ALA A 155 -2.02 8.27 -7.89
N LEU A 156 -1.25 7.29 -7.39
CA LEU A 156 0.19 7.42 -7.22
C LEU A 156 0.90 7.49 -8.58
N GLY A 157 0.42 6.72 -9.56
CA GLY A 157 1.02 6.66 -10.87
C GLY A 157 2.44 6.10 -10.87
N ALA A 158 3.18 6.42 -11.92
CA ALA A 158 4.59 6.09 -12.04
C ALA A 158 5.38 7.30 -12.55
N GLY A 159 6.49 7.57 -11.90
CA GLY A 159 7.44 8.59 -12.34
C GLY A 159 8.13 8.23 -13.65
N ALA A 160 8.97 9.15 -14.14
CA ALA A 160 9.71 8.96 -15.38
C ALA A 160 10.48 7.64 -15.42
N GLY A 161 10.45 6.98 -16.56
CA GLY A 161 11.21 5.75 -16.78
C GLY A 161 12.71 5.96 -16.52
N LEU A 162 13.38 4.94 -15.98
CA LEU A 162 14.84 4.98 -15.94
C LEU A 162 15.38 4.98 -17.39
N PRO A 163 16.40 5.78 -17.67
CA PRO A 163 17.12 5.62 -18.94
C PRO A 163 17.64 4.18 -19.01
N SER A 164 17.58 3.58 -20.18
CA SER A 164 18.14 2.25 -20.39
C SER A 164 19.58 2.21 -19.90
N PRO A 165 19.95 1.28 -19.01
CA PRO A 165 21.32 1.19 -18.53
C PRO A 165 22.24 0.93 -19.71
N ARG A 166 23.24 1.77 -19.89
CA ARG A 166 24.35 1.51 -20.83
C ARG A 166 25.27 0.51 -20.14
N VAL A 167 25.18 -0.73 -20.54
CA VAL A 167 26.14 -1.75 -20.10
C VAL A 167 27.40 -1.56 -20.95
N SER A 168 28.50 -1.11 -20.34
CA SER A 168 29.81 -1.18 -20.99
C SER A 168 30.28 -2.64 -20.93
N PRO A 169 30.89 -3.18 -22.01
CA PRO A 169 31.48 -4.51 -21.94
C PRO A 169 32.54 -4.54 -20.85
N PHE A 170 32.55 -5.61 -20.05
CA PHE A 170 33.63 -5.84 -19.09
C PHE A 170 34.96 -5.85 -19.83
N PRO A 171 36.02 -5.23 -19.27
CA PRO A 171 37.35 -5.35 -19.85
C PRO A 171 37.77 -6.83 -19.87
N ALA A 172 38.35 -7.27 -20.98
CA ALA A 172 38.74 -8.66 -21.18
C ALA A 172 39.86 -9.15 -20.22
N VAL A 173 40.47 -8.22 -19.45
CA VAL A 173 41.56 -8.52 -18.51
C VAL A 173 41.32 -7.78 -17.19
N PHE A 174 41.25 -8.52 -16.09
CA PHE A 174 41.29 -8.01 -14.73
C PHE A 174 42.75 -7.97 -14.27
N GLN A 175 43.34 -6.79 -14.12
CA GLN A 175 44.63 -6.62 -13.45
C GLN A 175 44.41 -6.37 -11.96
N MET A 176 44.60 -7.39 -11.12
CA MET A 176 44.76 -7.22 -9.69
C MET A 176 46.18 -6.74 -9.39
N ARG A 177 46.36 -5.50 -8.94
CA ARG A 177 47.63 -5.11 -8.27
C ARG A 177 47.49 -5.48 -6.79
N LEU A 178 48.23 -6.50 -6.36
CA LEU A 178 48.51 -6.67 -4.93
C LEU A 178 49.49 -5.55 -4.53
N CYS A 179 49.06 -4.68 -3.64
CA CYS A 179 49.99 -3.82 -2.89
C CYS A 179 50.67 -4.71 -1.83
N MET A 180 51.99 -4.97 -2.00
CA MET A 180 52.85 -5.43 -0.94
C MET A 180 53.28 -4.23 -0.07
#